data_bac5b6c569724c77b4d66157781b62e2
#
_entry.id   bac5b6c569724c77b4d66157781b62e2
#
_cell.length_a   1.000
_cell.length_b   1.000
_cell.length_c   1.000
_cell.angle_alpha   90.00
_cell.angle_beta   90.00
_cell.angle_gamma   90.00
#
_symmetry.space_group_name_H-M   'P 1'
#
loop_
_entity.id
_entity.type
_entity.pdbx_description
1 polymer ?
#
loop_
_entity_poly.entity_id
_entity_poly.type
_entity_poly.pdbx_seq_one_letter_code
_entity_poly.pdbx_strand_id
1 'polypeptide(L)'
;MRLLRAVVLPGLGAIALLAAAGWAVRLLGGDDPREDRTVRAFQNAFGHRSDEHAGATDSAEPTRPREVIDRVTEPLSCYSGVPQTIANGAVWCGVTWLLARDRRSAIAPAAVLALETACFVASAALVGRPRPEGVWRPEPPHATSSFPSGHTAAAFALHGTLADLLERHGARRARLLGRLLRYGVPSAIAFSRVYRGQHHISDTVAGAALGRWSAAVVRAELLP
;
A
#
# COMPACT_ATOMS: atom_id res chain seq x y z
N MET A 1 1.32 1.85 -30.84
CA MET A 1 2.31 2.87 -30.46
C MET A 1 1.87 3.72 -29.25
N ARG A 2 0.59 4.15 -29.14
CA ARG A 2 0.10 4.98 -28.02
C ARG A 2 0.24 4.29 -26.66
N LEU A 3 -0.24 3.03 -26.52
CA LEU A 3 -0.15 2.25 -25.30
C LEU A 3 1.31 2.03 -24.84
N LEU A 4 2.21 1.76 -25.78
CA LEU A 4 3.64 1.59 -25.49
C LEU A 4 4.24 2.86 -24.84
N ARG A 5 3.94 4.03 -25.39
CA ARG A 5 4.47 5.31 -24.89
C ARG A 5 3.78 5.79 -23.61
N ALA A 6 2.48 5.52 -23.48
CA ALA A 6 1.68 6.06 -22.37
C ALA A 6 1.70 5.19 -21.12
N VAL A 7 1.91 3.88 -21.25
CA VAL A 7 1.85 2.93 -20.13
C VAL A 7 3.13 2.11 -20.00
N VAL A 8 3.59 1.46 -21.08
CA VAL A 8 4.70 0.49 -20.97
C VAL A 8 6.02 1.17 -20.63
N LEU A 9 6.41 2.22 -21.35
CA LEU A 9 7.68 2.92 -21.09
C LEU A 9 7.70 3.60 -19.71
N PRO A 10 6.65 4.33 -19.28
CA PRO A 10 6.60 4.86 -17.92
C PRO A 10 6.57 3.75 -16.86
N GLY A 11 5.93 2.60 -17.13
CA GLY A 11 5.94 1.44 -16.25
C GLY A 11 7.34 0.87 -16.05
N LEU A 12 8.10 0.69 -17.13
CA LEU A 12 9.50 0.25 -17.04
C LEU A 12 10.36 1.28 -16.29
N GLY A 13 10.13 2.57 -16.51
CA GLY A 13 10.78 3.65 -15.75
C GLY A 13 10.46 3.60 -14.25
N ALA A 14 9.20 3.37 -13.89
CA ALA A 14 8.78 3.22 -12.49
C ALA A 14 9.43 2.00 -11.83
N ILE A 15 9.48 0.86 -12.52
CA ILE A 15 10.15 -0.36 -12.03
C ILE A 15 11.64 -0.09 -11.80
N ALA A 16 12.32 0.52 -12.78
CA ALA A 16 13.74 0.84 -12.67
C ALA A 16 14.02 1.81 -11.51
N LEU A 17 13.20 2.84 -11.35
CA LEU A 17 13.33 3.81 -10.25
C LEU A 17 13.08 3.15 -8.89
N LEU A 18 12.04 2.32 -8.76
CA LEU A 18 11.76 1.60 -7.53
C LEU A 18 12.85 0.58 -7.20
N ALA A 19 13.36 -0.14 -8.19
CA ALA A 19 14.48 -1.06 -8.01
C ALA A 19 15.72 -0.30 -7.53
N ALA A 20 16.07 0.82 -8.16
CA ALA A 20 17.19 1.66 -7.75
C ALA A 20 17.02 2.21 -6.32
N ALA A 21 15.82 2.71 -6.00
CA ALA A 21 15.49 3.18 -4.65
C ALA A 21 15.57 2.05 -3.62
N GLY A 22 15.02 0.86 -3.92
CA GLY A 22 15.09 -0.29 -3.06
C GLY A 22 16.52 -0.79 -2.84
N TRP A 23 17.35 -0.81 -3.89
CA TRP A 23 18.78 -1.11 -3.77
C TRP A 23 19.53 -0.05 -2.97
N ALA A 24 19.22 1.25 -3.18
CA ALA A 24 19.79 2.32 -2.37
C ALA A 24 19.46 2.16 -0.88
N VAL A 25 18.20 1.84 -0.56
CA VAL A 25 17.77 1.55 0.83
C VAL A 25 18.53 0.35 1.39
N ARG A 26 18.73 -0.72 0.60
CA ARG A 26 19.51 -1.90 1.03
C ARG A 26 21.00 -1.59 1.20
N LEU A 27 21.60 -0.84 0.28
CA LEU A 27 23.02 -0.51 0.32
C LEU A 27 23.37 0.54 1.39
N LEU A 28 22.50 1.53 1.58
CA LEU A 28 22.70 2.60 2.56
C LEU A 28 22.22 2.21 3.96
N GLY A 29 21.19 1.39 4.02
CA GLY A 29 20.60 0.88 5.24
C GLY A 29 21.15 -0.51 5.62
N GLY A 30 21.62 -1.31 4.67
CA GLY A 30 22.04 -2.69 4.85
C GLY A 30 20.93 -3.54 5.47
N ASP A 31 21.32 -4.56 6.24
CA ASP A 31 20.51 -5.14 7.30
C ASP A 31 20.57 -4.18 8.50
N ASP A 32 20.25 -2.87 8.25
CA ASP A 32 20.52 -1.81 9.22
C ASP A 32 19.52 -1.92 10.37
N PRO A 33 20.00 -2.23 11.55
CA PRO A 33 19.17 -2.24 12.75
C PRO A 33 18.51 -0.88 13.06
N ARG A 34 18.81 0.20 12.29
CA ARG A 34 18.18 1.52 12.47
C ARG A 34 16.72 1.53 12.03
N GLU A 35 16.38 0.96 10.85
CA GLU A 35 14.98 0.92 10.41
C GLU A 35 14.16 -0.04 11.28
N ASP A 36 14.73 -1.18 11.67
CA ASP A 36 14.08 -2.08 12.63
C ASP A 36 13.88 -1.40 13.98
N ARG A 37 14.90 -0.65 14.47
CA ARG A 37 14.76 0.17 15.68
C ARG A 37 13.68 1.23 15.54
N THR A 38 13.53 1.83 14.35
CA THR A 38 12.46 2.81 14.09
C THR A 38 11.08 2.16 14.16
N VAL A 39 10.90 0.98 13.58
CA VAL A 39 9.64 0.23 13.67
C VAL A 39 9.36 -0.19 15.12
N ARG A 40 10.38 -0.69 15.85
CA ARG A 40 10.25 -1.02 17.28
C ARG A 40 9.89 0.20 18.13
N ALA A 41 10.60 1.32 17.93
CA ALA A 41 10.30 2.57 18.65
C ALA A 41 8.87 3.05 18.37
N PHE A 42 8.43 2.93 17.12
CA PHE A 42 7.07 3.24 16.72
C PHE A 42 6.07 2.32 17.45
N GLN A 43 6.28 1.00 17.45
CA GLN A 43 5.41 0.05 18.16
C GLN A 43 5.41 0.27 19.66
N ASN A 44 6.58 0.57 20.26
CA ASN A 44 6.72 0.86 21.68
C ASN A 44 5.90 2.09 22.11
N ALA A 45 5.79 3.11 21.22
CA ALA A 45 4.94 4.28 21.47
C ALA A 45 3.44 3.93 21.61
N PHE A 46 3.02 2.78 21.06
CA PHE A 46 1.66 2.25 21.19
C PHE A 46 1.54 1.11 22.21
N GLY A 47 2.60 0.87 23.02
CA GLY A 47 2.57 -0.09 24.12
C GLY A 47 2.97 -1.52 23.77
N HIS A 48 3.47 -1.78 22.54
CA HIS A 48 4.10 -3.05 22.21
C HIS A 48 5.57 -3.01 22.62
N ARG A 49 5.94 -3.72 23.68
CA ARG A 49 7.35 -3.88 24.06
C ARG A 49 7.88 -5.17 23.46
N SER A 50 8.85 -5.05 22.56
CA SER A 50 9.69 -6.16 22.13
C SER A 50 10.92 -6.17 23.04
N ASP A 51 10.97 -7.09 23.99
CA ASP A 51 12.22 -7.33 24.73
C ASP A 51 13.22 -7.99 23.78
N GLU A 52 14.43 -7.45 23.70
CA GLU A 52 15.51 -7.92 22.82
C GLU A 52 15.89 -9.40 23.07
N HIS A 53 15.43 -10.01 24.17
CA HIS A 53 15.79 -11.35 24.63
C HIS A 53 14.62 -12.32 24.74
N ALA A 54 13.38 -11.87 24.58
CA ALA A 54 12.21 -12.74 24.60
C ALA A 54 11.72 -12.93 23.15
N GLY A 55 11.72 -14.15 22.66
CA GLY A 55 11.07 -14.45 21.41
C GLY A 55 9.62 -13.98 21.44
N ALA A 56 9.33 -12.90 20.79
CA ALA A 56 8.06 -12.28 20.38
C ALA A 56 6.79 -12.53 21.22
N THR A 57 6.88 -12.86 22.49
CA THR A 57 5.74 -12.93 23.39
C THR A 57 5.65 -11.63 24.16
N ASP A 58 4.64 -10.85 23.79
CA ASP A 58 4.27 -9.62 24.48
C ASP A 58 3.72 -9.96 25.87
N SER A 59 4.58 -9.85 26.89
CA SER A 59 4.26 -10.21 28.28
C SER A 59 3.56 -9.09 29.07
N ALA A 60 3.30 -7.94 28.47
CA ALA A 60 2.57 -6.86 29.11
C ALA A 60 1.06 -6.99 28.89
N GLU A 61 0.25 -6.91 29.95
CA GLU A 61 -1.20 -6.83 29.81
C GLU A 61 -1.58 -5.69 28.86
N PRO A 62 -2.43 -5.96 27.86
CA PRO A 62 -2.78 -4.96 26.87
C PRO A 62 -3.54 -3.80 27.53
N THR A 63 -3.10 -2.58 27.27
CA THR A 63 -3.84 -1.39 27.70
C THR A 63 -5.06 -1.19 26.78
N ARG A 64 -6.16 -0.60 27.29
CA ARG A 64 -7.37 -0.32 26.48
C ARG A 64 -7.08 0.41 25.15
N PRO A 65 -6.24 1.44 25.11
CA PRO A 65 -5.91 2.11 23.83
C PRO A 65 -5.24 1.15 22.83
N ARG A 66 -4.34 0.28 23.28
CA ARG A 66 -3.66 -0.72 22.45
C ARG A 66 -4.65 -1.72 21.84
N GLU A 67 -5.56 -2.28 22.67
CA GLU A 67 -6.59 -3.20 22.17
C GLU A 67 -7.46 -2.58 21.08
N VAL A 68 -7.80 -1.29 21.19
CA VAL A 68 -8.57 -0.58 20.16
C VAL A 68 -7.77 -0.47 18.86
N ILE A 69 -6.49 -0.11 18.95
CA ILE A 69 -5.63 0.00 17.76
C ILE A 69 -5.42 -1.36 17.11
N ASP A 70 -5.20 -2.42 17.91
CA ASP A 70 -5.05 -3.79 17.40
C ASP A 70 -6.30 -4.24 16.64
N ARG A 71 -7.50 -4.01 17.19
CA ARG A 71 -8.78 -4.32 16.54
C ARG A 71 -9.02 -3.54 15.24
N VAL A 72 -8.59 -2.29 15.18
CA VAL A 72 -8.77 -1.44 14.00
C VAL A 72 -7.74 -1.77 12.91
N THR A 73 -6.49 -2.04 13.31
CA THR A 73 -5.42 -2.31 12.34
C THR A 73 -5.52 -3.68 11.68
N GLU A 74 -6.14 -4.66 12.34
CA GLU A 74 -6.34 -6.00 11.77
C GLU A 74 -7.14 -5.99 10.46
N PRO A 75 -8.40 -5.51 10.43
CA PRO A 75 -9.15 -5.46 9.19
C PRO A 75 -8.52 -4.54 8.14
N LEU A 76 -7.86 -3.45 8.53
CA LEU A 76 -7.14 -2.58 7.60
C LEU A 76 -5.96 -3.30 6.96
N SER A 77 -5.22 -4.11 7.74
CA SER A 77 -4.12 -4.93 7.23
C SER A 77 -4.62 -5.98 6.24
N CYS A 78 -5.74 -6.64 6.54
CA CYS A 78 -6.34 -7.67 5.68
C CYS A 78 -7.00 -7.09 4.42
N TYR A 79 -7.56 -5.89 4.49
CA TYR A 79 -8.36 -5.28 3.40
C TYR A 79 -7.65 -5.21 2.06
N SER A 80 -6.34 -5.00 2.05
CA SER A 80 -5.51 -4.90 0.85
C SER A 80 -4.71 -6.19 0.56
N GLY A 81 -5.09 -7.33 1.14
CA GLY A 81 -4.56 -8.64 0.77
C GLY A 81 -4.92 -8.98 -0.68
N VAL A 82 -4.19 -9.92 -1.31
CA VAL A 82 -4.37 -10.23 -2.74
C VAL A 82 -5.82 -10.62 -3.08
N PRO A 83 -6.48 -11.56 -2.37
CA PRO A 83 -7.87 -11.91 -2.67
C PRO A 83 -8.83 -10.73 -2.50
N GLN A 84 -8.66 -9.96 -1.45
CA GLN A 84 -9.49 -8.79 -1.14
C GLN A 84 -9.31 -7.68 -2.18
N THR A 85 -8.07 -7.46 -2.64
CA THR A 85 -7.77 -6.48 -3.69
C THR A 85 -8.44 -6.84 -5.01
N ILE A 86 -8.40 -8.12 -5.41
CA ILE A 86 -9.09 -8.62 -6.60
C ILE A 86 -10.62 -8.43 -6.47
N ALA A 87 -11.18 -8.85 -5.33
CA ALA A 87 -12.61 -8.71 -5.06
C ALA A 87 -13.05 -7.24 -5.06
N ASN A 88 -12.31 -6.37 -4.38
CA ASN A 88 -12.55 -4.92 -4.36
C ASN A 88 -12.48 -4.32 -5.77
N GLY A 89 -11.47 -4.69 -6.55
CA GLY A 89 -11.35 -4.25 -7.94
C GLY A 89 -12.59 -4.62 -8.77
N ALA A 90 -13.04 -5.86 -8.68
CA ALA A 90 -14.22 -6.35 -9.38
C ALA A 90 -15.52 -5.62 -8.93
N VAL A 91 -15.73 -5.50 -7.62
CA VAL A 91 -16.87 -4.78 -7.04
C VAL A 91 -16.91 -3.33 -7.54
N TRP A 92 -15.77 -2.63 -7.46
CA TRP A 92 -15.71 -1.24 -7.89
C TRP A 92 -15.85 -1.07 -9.41
N CYS A 93 -15.39 -2.01 -10.23
CA CYS A 93 -15.72 -2.02 -11.66
C CYS A 93 -17.24 -2.12 -11.90
N GLY A 94 -17.93 -2.99 -11.17
CA GLY A 94 -19.38 -3.10 -11.24
C GLY A 94 -20.11 -1.83 -10.77
N VAL A 95 -19.71 -1.28 -9.62
CA VAL A 95 -20.29 -0.04 -9.08
C VAL A 95 -20.09 1.13 -10.04
N THR A 96 -18.89 1.31 -10.56
CA THR A 96 -18.60 2.41 -11.51
C THR A 96 -19.33 2.22 -12.82
N TRP A 97 -19.51 0.99 -13.31
CA TRP A 97 -20.35 0.71 -14.48
C TRP A 97 -21.80 1.12 -14.25
N LEU A 98 -22.37 0.76 -13.11
CA LEU A 98 -23.76 1.08 -12.77
C LEU A 98 -24.01 2.58 -12.63
N LEU A 99 -23.07 3.31 -12.06
CA LEU A 99 -23.19 4.73 -11.76
C LEU A 99 -22.83 5.62 -12.96
N ALA A 100 -21.70 5.37 -13.61
CA ALA A 100 -21.19 6.21 -14.68
C ALA A 100 -21.70 5.83 -16.07
N ARG A 101 -22.11 4.56 -16.27
CA ARG A 101 -22.57 4.00 -17.57
C ARG A 101 -21.53 4.22 -18.70
N ASP A 102 -20.28 4.35 -18.33
CA ASP A 102 -19.15 4.60 -19.21
C ASP A 102 -18.09 3.50 -19.05
N ARG A 103 -17.69 2.89 -20.17
CA ARG A 103 -16.75 1.76 -20.18
C ARG A 103 -15.38 2.12 -19.61
N ARG A 104 -14.90 3.34 -19.87
CA ARG A 104 -13.57 3.78 -19.37
C ARG A 104 -13.56 3.89 -17.86
N SER A 105 -14.59 4.53 -17.30
CA SER A 105 -14.78 4.61 -15.85
C SER A 105 -14.93 3.22 -15.21
N ALA A 106 -15.69 2.33 -15.88
CA ALA A 106 -15.93 0.98 -15.37
C ALA A 106 -14.67 0.12 -15.26
N ILE A 107 -13.74 0.21 -16.21
CA ILE A 107 -12.51 -0.58 -16.21
C ILE A 107 -11.36 0.06 -15.41
N ALA A 108 -11.47 1.33 -15.05
CA ALA A 108 -10.38 2.06 -14.39
C ALA A 108 -9.89 1.40 -13.08
N PRO A 109 -10.78 0.87 -12.17
CA PRO A 109 -10.33 0.17 -10.97
C PRO A 109 -9.48 -1.08 -11.26
N ALA A 110 -9.87 -1.87 -12.26
CA ALA A 110 -9.09 -3.05 -12.66
C ALA A 110 -7.78 -2.66 -13.35
N ALA A 111 -7.81 -1.64 -14.21
CA ALA A 111 -6.63 -1.17 -14.93
C ALA A 111 -5.55 -0.64 -13.99
N VAL A 112 -5.94 0.13 -12.97
CA VAL A 112 -4.98 0.67 -12.00
C VAL A 112 -4.35 -0.43 -11.15
N LEU A 113 -5.14 -1.42 -10.71
CA LEU A 113 -4.61 -2.54 -9.94
C LEU A 113 -3.69 -3.42 -10.79
N ALA A 114 -4.04 -3.66 -12.06
CA ALA A 114 -3.18 -4.41 -12.98
C ALA A 114 -1.84 -3.72 -13.21
N LEU A 115 -1.83 -2.40 -13.45
CA LEU A 115 -0.61 -1.62 -13.64
C LEU A 115 0.24 -1.62 -12.37
N GLU A 116 -0.37 -1.31 -11.24
CA GLU A 116 0.31 -1.28 -9.93
C GLU A 116 0.92 -2.64 -9.61
N THR A 117 0.14 -3.72 -9.71
CA THR A 117 0.59 -5.08 -9.37
C THR A 117 1.74 -5.53 -10.28
N ALA A 118 1.69 -5.23 -11.57
CA ALA A 118 2.78 -5.55 -12.49
C ALA A 118 4.10 -4.85 -12.08
N CYS A 119 4.02 -3.56 -11.76
CA CYS A 119 5.19 -2.80 -11.30
C CYS A 119 5.66 -3.26 -9.90
N PHE A 120 4.74 -3.54 -8.98
CA PHE A 120 5.04 -4.07 -7.66
C PHE A 120 5.78 -5.40 -7.73
N VAL A 121 5.23 -6.38 -8.43
CA VAL A 121 5.83 -7.73 -8.54
C VAL A 121 7.22 -7.67 -9.14
N ALA A 122 7.41 -6.92 -10.23
CA ALA A 122 8.70 -6.75 -10.86
C ALA A 122 9.72 -6.08 -9.93
N SER A 123 9.33 -4.99 -9.26
CA SER A 123 10.22 -4.27 -8.33
C SER A 123 10.57 -5.14 -7.11
N ALA A 124 9.59 -5.85 -6.53
CA ALA A 124 9.79 -6.72 -5.38
C ALA A 124 10.76 -7.87 -5.71
N ALA A 125 10.63 -8.47 -6.89
CA ALA A 125 11.53 -9.52 -7.36
C ALA A 125 12.98 -9.02 -7.55
N LEU A 126 13.15 -7.79 -8.03
CA LEU A 126 14.47 -7.19 -8.24
C LEU A 126 15.15 -6.77 -6.94
N VAL A 127 14.39 -6.32 -5.93
CA VAL A 127 14.94 -5.77 -4.68
C VAL A 127 15.20 -6.85 -3.64
N GLY A 128 14.26 -7.76 -3.39
CA GLY A 128 14.41 -8.87 -2.44
C GLY A 128 14.72 -8.43 -1.00
N ARG A 129 14.12 -7.32 -0.52
CA ARG A 129 14.38 -6.80 0.83
C ARG A 129 13.77 -7.67 1.92
N PRO A 130 14.49 -7.99 3.02
CA PRO A 130 13.91 -8.64 4.19
C PRO A 130 12.86 -7.75 4.89
N ARG A 131 11.99 -8.37 5.69
CA ARG A 131 11.01 -7.65 6.53
C ARG A 131 11.63 -7.26 7.87
N PRO A 132 11.03 -6.28 8.60
CA PRO A 132 11.52 -5.89 9.91
C PRO A 132 11.73 -7.07 10.85
N GLU A 133 12.84 -7.10 11.59
CA GLU A 133 13.17 -8.14 12.56
C GLU A 133 13.12 -7.61 13.99
N GLY A 134 12.88 -8.51 14.96
CA GLY A 134 12.81 -8.14 16.37
C GLY A 134 11.66 -7.18 16.70
N VAL A 135 10.54 -7.26 15.94
CA VAL A 135 9.33 -6.42 16.07
C VAL A 135 8.13 -7.27 16.46
N TRP A 136 7.16 -6.67 17.12
CA TRP A 136 5.87 -7.33 17.32
C TRP A 136 5.18 -7.56 15.97
N ARG A 137 4.76 -8.81 15.74
CA ARG A 137 4.11 -9.21 14.49
C ARG A 137 3.06 -10.29 14.76
N PRO A 138 1.77 -9.93 14.73
CA PRO A 138 0.69 -10.89 15.01
C PRO A 138 0.41 -11.86 13.84
N GLU A 139 0.78 -11.48 12.61
CA GLU A 139 0.62 -12.31 11.43
C GLU A 139 1.98 -12.79 10.89
N PRO A 140 2.07 -14.01 10.35
CA PRO A 140 3.31 -14.48 9.73
C PRO A 140 3.72 -13.53 8.58
N PRO A 141 5.03 -13.32 8.36
CA PRO A 141 5.52 -12.50 7.27
C PRO A 141 5.19 -13.17 5.93
N HIS A 142 4.79 -12.36 4.94
CA HIS A 142 4.67 -12.86 3.57
C HIS A 142 6.06 -13.24 3.02
N ALA A 143 6.10 -14.31 2.20
CA ALA A 143 7.34 -14.78 1.58
C ALA A 143 7.96 -13.81 0.54
N THR A 144 7.21 -12.79 0.13
CA THR A 144 7.67 -11.79 -0.84
C THR A 144 8.54 -10.71 -0.18
N SER A 145 9.34 -10.01 -1.01
CA SER A 145 10.12 -8.84 -0.61
C SER A 145 9.30 -7.86 0.25
N SER A 146 9.94 -7.26 1.25
CA SER A 146 9.34 -6.18 2.02
C SER A 146 9.15 -4.90 1.18
N PHE A 147 10.04 -4.64 0.23
CA PHE A 147 10.05 -3.42 -0.58
C PHE A 147 9.61 -3.68 -2.04
N PRO A 148 8.75 -2.81 -2.59
CA PRO A 148 7.88 -1.84 -1.91
C PRO A 148 6.72 -2.54 -1.20
N SER A 149 5.93 -1.82 -0.38
CA SER A 149 4.73 -2.39 0.24
C SER A 149 3.58 -2.52 -0.77
N GLY A 150 3.25 -3.74 -1.17
CA GLY A 150 2.17 -4.01 -2.13
C GLY A 150 0.78 -3.64 -1.59
N HIS A 151 0.49 -3.91 -0.30
CA HIS A 151 -0.77 -3.53 0.33
C HIS A 151 -0.99 -2.00 0.29
N THR A 152 0.06 -1.26 0.60
CA THR A 152 0.02 0.21 0.53
C THR A 152 -0.14 0.70 -0.92
N ALA A 153 0.59 0.10 -1.85
CA ALA A 153 0.54 0.47 -3.27
C ALA A 153 -0.86 0.23 -3.86
N ALA A 154 -1.43 -0.95 -3.65
CA ALA A 154 -2.79 -1.28 -4.11
C ALA A 154 -3.85 -0.35 -3.49
N ALA A 155 -3.71 -0.03 -2.18
CA ALA A 155 -4.62 0.88 -1.52
C ALA A 155 -4.58 2.30 -2.12
N PHE A 156 -3.39 2.88 -2.30
CA PHE A 156 -3.25 4.21 -2.93
C PHE A 156 -3.69 4.22 -4.40
N ALA A 157 -3.43 3.15 -5.14
CA ALA A 157 -3.84 3.00 -6.53
C ALA A 157 -5.38 2.98 -6.66
N LEU A 158 -6.03 2.04 -5.95
CA LEU A 158 -7.48 1.87 -6.02
C LEU A 158 -8.22 3.09 -5.50
N HIS A 159 -7.95 3.51 -4.27
CA HIS A 159 -8.67 4.63 -3.66
C HIS A 159 -8.36 5.97 -4.32
N GLY A 160 -7.14 6.15 -4.87
CA GLY A 160 -6.82 7.30 -5.71
C GLY A 160 -7.69 7.37 -6.96
N THR A 161 -7.85 6.24 -7.65
CA THR A 161 -8.72 6.13 -8.84
C THR A 161 -10.19 6.33 -8.49
N LEU A 162 -10.66 5.77 -7.37
CA LEU A 162 -12.04 6.01 -6.90
C LEU A 162 -12.30 7.46 -6.56
N ALA A 163 -11.33 8.16 -5.99
CA ALA A 163 -11.42 9.59 -5.75
C ALA A 163 -11.51 10.39 -7.08
N ASP A 164 -10.71 10.04 -8.09
CA ASP A 164 -10.78 10.66 -9.42
C ASP A 164 -12.16 10.43 -10.08
N LEU A 165 -12.70 9.23 -9.98
CA LEU A 165 -14.03 8.89 -10.48
C LEU A 165 -15.14 9.66 -9.74
N LEU A 166 -15.01 9.80 -8.42
CA LEU A 166 -15.93 10.56 -7.61
C LEU A 166 -15.89 12.06 -7.94
N GLU A 167 -14.70 12.62 -8.18
CA GLU A 167 -14.53 14.01 -8.61
C GLU A 167 -15.12 14.25 -10.00
N ARG A 168 -15.01 13.28 -10.91
CA ARG A 168 -15.54 13.34 -12.28
C ARG A 168 -17.06 13.28 -12.32
N HIS A 169 -17.66 12.38 -11.54
CA HIS A 169 -19.10 12.08 -11.61
C HIS A 169 -19.89 12.57 -10.40
N GLY A 170 -19.21 13.05 -9.36
CA GLY A 170 -19.79 13.41 -8.08
C GLY A 170 -20.17 14.89 -7.96
N ALA A 171 -21.07 15.18 -7.01
CA ALA A 171 -21.41 16.54 -6.65
C ALA A 171 -20.26 17.23 -5.88
N ARG A 172 -20.26 18.57 -5.87
CA ARG A 172 -19.25 19.40 -5.18
C ARG A 172 -19.05 19.05 -3.70
N ARG A 173 -20.09 18.49 -3.04
CA ARG A 173 -20.03 17.99 -1.66
C ARG A 173 -19.17 16.74 -1.47
N ALA A 174 -18.85 16.02 -2.55
CA ALA A 174 -18.02 14.82 -2.52
C ALA A 174 -16.50 15.08 -2.34
N ARG A 175 -16.06 16.33 -2.27
CA ARG A 175 -14.62 16.67 -2.14
C ARG A 175 -13.98 16.14 -0.86
N LEU A 176 -14.69 16.17 0.28
CA LEU A 176 -14.17 15.62 1.52
C LEU A 176 -14.04 14.11 1.43
N LEU A 177 -15.06 13.44 0.89
CA LEU A 177 -15.01 12.00 0.64
C LEU A 177 -13.89 11.64 -0.35
N GLY A 178 -13.70 12.41 -1.41
CA GLY A 178 -12.59 12.25 -2.35
C GLY A 178 -11.21 12.33 -1.67
N ARG A 179 -11.04 13.28 -0.74
CA ARG A 179 -9.79 13.38 0.05
C ARG A 179 -9.59 12.20 1.00
N LEU A 180 -10.66 11.76 1.66
CA LEU A 180 -10.64 10.58 2.53
C LEU A 180 -10.27 9.31 1.74
N LEU A 181 -10.86 9.12 0.57
CA LEU A 181 -10.50 8.01 -0.31
C LEU A 181 -9.04 8.12 -0.78
N ARG A 182 -8.62 9.29 -1.26
CA ARG A 182 -7.29 9.48 -1.84
C ARG A 182 -6.16 9.35 -0.83
N TYR A 183 -6.37 9.77 0.41
CA TYR A 183 -5.31 9.86 1.41
C TYR A 183 -5.64 9.15 2.72
N GLY A 184 -6.85 9.28 3.25
CA GLY A 184 -7.21 8.79 4.58
C GLY A 184 -7.15 7.26 4.67
N VAL A 185 -7.95 6.57 3.86
CA VAL A 185 -8.00 5.10 3.86
C VAL A 185 -6.63 4.49 3.52
N PRO A 186 -5.94 4.89 2.42
CA PRO A 186 -4.63 4.31 2.11
C PRO A 186 -3.57 4.58 3.18
N SER A 187 -3.58 5.75 3.81
CA SER A 187 -2.64 6.06 4.90
C SER A 187 -2.93 5.24 6.15
N ALA A 188 -4.20 4.98 6.47
CA ALA A 188 -4.56 4.08 7.58
C ALA A 188 -4.09 2.64 7.31
N ILE A 189 -4.17 2.17 6.07
CA ILE A 189 -3.62 0.87 5.67
C ILE A 189 -2.09 0.88 5.78
N ALA A 190 -1.40 1.91 5.27
CA ALA A 190 0.06 2.04 5.41
C ALA A 190 0.49 2.03 6.87
N PHE A 191 -0.21 2.79 7.73
CA PHE A 191 -0.01 2.78 9.17
C PHE A 191 -0.15 1.37 9.75
N SER A 192 -1.23 0.66 9.41
CA SER A 192 -1.47 -0.70 9.91
C SER A 192 -0.33 -1.65 9.53
N ARG A 193 0.26 -1.51 8.33
CA ARG A 193 1.35 -2.39 7.88
C ARG A 193 2.66 -2.16 8.66
N VAL A 194 2.97 -0.92 9.02
CA VAL A 194 4.12 -0.60 9.89
C VAL A 194 3.82 -1.02 11.32
N TYR A 195 2.64 -0.66 11.84
CA TYR A 195 2.22 -0.99 13.20
C TYR A 195 2.25 -2.50 13.48
N ARG A 196 1.81 -3.32 12.53
CA ARG A 196 1.82 -4.79 12.64
C ARG A 196 3.15 -5.43 12.21
N GLY A 197 4.24 -4.67 12.12
CA GLY A 197 5.59 -5.18 11.86
C GLY A 197 5.79 -5.84 10.50
N GLN A 198 4.89 -5.58 9.54
CA GLN A 198 4.94 -6.19 8.21
C GLN A 198 5.88 -5.47 7.25
N HIS A 199 6.10 -4.18 7.45
CA HIS A 199 6.89 -3.33 6.57
C HIS A 199 7.67 -2.27 7.34
N HIS A 200 8.80 -1.85 6.81
CA HIS A 200 9.47 -0.61 7.22
C HIS A 200 8.70 0.62 6.71
N ILE A 201 8.95 1.78 7.28
CA ILE A 201 8.34 3.04 6.84
C ILE A 201 8.70 3.35 5.40
N SER A 202 9.96 3.14 4.99
CA SER A 202 10.42 3.35 3.61
C SER A 202 9.69 2.47 2.59
N ASP A 203 9.33 1.23 2.94
CA ASP A 203 8.55 0.33 2.07
C ASP A 203 7.15 0.89 1.80
N THR A 204 6.50 1.45 2.84
CA THR A 204 5.17 2.03 2.71
C THR A 204 5.19 3.35 1.95
N VAL A 205 6.23 4.17 2.11
CA VAL A 205 6.42 5.40 1.31
C VAL A 205 6.59 5.06 -0.16
N ALA A 206 7.44 4.09 -0.49
CA ALA A 206 7.63 3.62 -1.86
C ALA A 206 6.34 3.03 -2.44
N GLY A 207 5.60 2.23 -1.66
CA GLY A 207 4.28 1.72 -2.06
C GLY A 207 3.28 2.83 -2.33
N ALA A 208 3.20 3.83 -1.46
CA ALA A 208 2.33 5.00 -1.68
C ALA A 208 2.69 5.77 -2.96
N ALA A 209 3.98 5.94 -3.23
CA ALA A 209 4.46 6.58 -4.45
C ALA A 209 4.05 5.79 -5.70
N LEU A 210 4.23 4.45 -5.69
CA LEU A 210 3.82 3.57 -6.78
C LEU A 210 2.30 3.64 -7.02
N GLY A 211 1.50 3.50 -5.96
CA GLY A 211 0.04 3.53 -6.09
C GLY A 211 -0.49 4.86 -6.62
N ARG A 212 0.05 5.99 -6.13
CA ARG A 212 -0.31 7.33 -6.61
C ARG A 212 0.07 7.55 -8.07
N TRP A 213 1.27 7.10 -8.46
CA TRP A 213 1.72 7.16 -9.85
C TRP A 213 0.80 6.33 -10.75
N SER A 214 0.46 5.09 -10.36
CA SER A 214 -0.45 4.23 -11.13
C SER A 214 -1.83 4.88 -11.31
N ALA A 215 -2.38 5.48 -10.25
CA ALA A 215 -3.63 6.23 -10.33
C ALA A 215 -3.53 7.44 -11.29
N ALA A 216 -2.42 8.18 -11.25
CA ALA A 216 -2.21 9.30 -12.14
C ALA A 216 -2.14 8.89 -13.63
N VAL A 217 -1.47 7.77 -13.94
CA VAL A 217 -1.41 7.20 -15.30
C VAL A 217 -2.81 6.80 -15.79
N VAL A 218 -3.56 6.05 -14.96
CA VAL A 218 -4.90 5.61 -15.33
C VAL A 218 -5.85 6.80 -15.49
N ARG A 219 -5.74 7.80 -14.63
CA ARG A 219 -6.51 9.05 -14.79
C ARG A 219 -6.23 9.73 -16.12
N ALA A 220 -4.97 9.86 -16.50
CA ALA A 220 -4.58 10.52 -17.75
C ALA A 220 -5.07 9.76 -19.00
N GLU A 221 -5.08 8.43 -18.96
CA GLU A 221 -5.39 7.61 -20.13
C GLU A 221 -6.87 7.21 -20.25
N LEU A 222 -7.53 6.98 -19.12
CA LEU A 222 -8.91 6.48 -19.10
C LEU A 222 -9.93 7.53 -18.65
N LEU A 223 -9.52 8.52 -17.87
CA LEU A 223 -10.40 9.51 -17.25
C LEU A 223 -10.03 10.96 -17.63
N PRO A 224 -9.80 11.26 -18.92
CA PRO A 224 -9.42 12.60 -19.37
C PRO A 224 -10.52 13.65 -19.17
#